data_95bd6c2a1179148ea65ddccacbacd5f3
#
_entry.id   95bd6c2a1179148ea65ddccacbacd5f3
#
_cell.length_a   1.000
_cell.length_b   1.000
_cell.length_c   1.000
_cell.angle_alpha   90.00
_cell.angle_beta   90.00
_cell.angle_gamma   90.00
#
_symmetry.space_group_name_H-M   'P 1'
#
loop_
_entity.id
_entity.type
_entity.pdbx_description
1 polymer ?
#
loop_
_entity_poly.entity_id
_entity_poly.type
_entity_poly.pdbx_seq_one_letter_code
_entity_poly.pdbx_strand_id
1 'polypeptide(L)'
;MSETTATRMRLRDIKPYDAPASLDELHGPYDGLIDLPHYVRWQTDRLGVDVSNLGWRRMAYQALLAEGTADEQRRLMNRNRLIETWPILNMDPRVRALWEGRFPKLRVTV
;
A
#
# COMPACT_ATOMS: atom_id res chain seq x y z
N MET A 1 -33.47 0.80 12.15
CA MET A 1 -32.95 0.54 10.81
C MET A 1 -32.05 1.61 10.31
N SER A 2 -32.40 2.86 10.51
CA SER A 2 -31.46 3.90 10.13
C SER A 2 -30.14 3.77 10.89
N GLU A 3 -30.21 3.23 12.09
CA GLU A 3 -29.00 2.98 12.86
C GLU A 3 -28.11 1.98 12.19
N THR A 4 -28.69 0.94 11.61
CA THR A 4 -27.91 -0.07 10.90
C THR A 4 -27.19 0.55 9.72
N THR A 5 -27.88 1.39 8.98
CA THR A 5 -27.28 2.06 7.84
C THR A 5 -26.14 2.98 8.28
N ALA A 6 -26.38 3.74 9.34
CA ALA A 6 -25.35 4.63 9.86
C ALA A 6 -24.13 3.85 10.34
N THR A 7 -24.36 2.71 10.98
CA THR A 7 -23.27 1.88 11.46
C THR A 7 -22.45 1.37 10.29
N ARG A 8 -23.08 0.95 9.21
CA ARG A 8 -22.37 0.47 8.05
C ARG A 8 -21.49 1.55 7.44
N MET A 9 -22.02 2.75 7.37
CA MET A 9 -21.24 3.85 6.82
C MET A 9 -20.05 4.17 7.71
N ARG A 10 -20.22 4.12 9.00
CA ARG A 10 -19.13 4.36 9.92
C ARG A 10 -18.07 3.28 9.83
N LEU A 11 -18.46 2.03 9.63
CA LEU A 11 -17.49 0.97 9.47
C LEU A 11 -16.63 1.19 8.23
N ARG A 12 -17.26 1.68 7.18
CA ARG A 12 -16.54 1.97 5.96
C ARG A 12 -15.54 3.09 6.16
N ASP A 13 -15.92 4.09 6.96
CA ASP A 13 -15.03 5.21 7.25
C ASP A 13 -13.92 4.82 8.22
N ILE A 14 -14.23 3.93 9.16
CA ILE A 14 -13.28 3.56 10.21
C ILE A 14 -12.18 2.67 9.66
N LYS A 15 -12.51 1.84 8.68
CA LYS A 15 -11.54 0.88 8.19
C LYS A 15 -11.27 1.07 6.70
N PRO A 16 -10.75 2.22 6.34
CA PRO A 16 -10.47 2.47 4.92
C PRO A 16 -9.21 1.78 4.42
N TYR A 17 -8.22 1.61 5.28
CA TYR A 17 -6.91 1.17 4.82
C TYR A 17 -6.30 0.16 5.78
N ASP A 18 -5.40 -0.67 5.26
CA ASP A 18 -4.74 -1.70 6.03
C ASP A 18 -3.24 -1.45 6.05
N ALA A 19 -2.59 -1.97 7.08
CA ALA A 19 -1.14 -1.84 7.21
C ALA A 19 -0.62 -2.93 8.14
N PRO A 20 0.59 -3.45 7.91
CA PRO A 20 1.17 -4.45 8.79
C PRO A 20 1.59 -3.84 10.12
N ALA A 21 1.97 -4.69 11.05
CA ALA A 21 2.41 -4.22 12.37
C ALA A 21 3.81 -3.63 12.33
N SER A 22 4.65 -4.09 11.42
CA SER A 22 6.04 -3.66 11.34
C SER A 22 6.51 -3.63 9.89
N LEU A 23 7.38 -2.66 9.56
CA LEU A 23 8.00 -2.62 8.25
C LEU A 23 8.85 -3.86 7.99
N ASP A 24 9.39 -4.46 9.04
CA ASP A 24 10.22 -5.66 8.89
C ASP A 24 9.42 -6.84 8.37
N GLU A 25 8.10 -6.77 8.40
CA GLU A 25 7.26 -7.82 7.85
C GLU A 25 7.18 -7.79 6.33
N LEU A 26 7.59 -6.68 5.72
CA LEU A 26 7.58 -6.55 4.27
C LEU A 26 8.74 -7.34 3.70
N HIS A 27 8.42 -8.40 2.98
CA HIS A 27 9.45 -9.30 2.44
C HIS A 27 9.28 -9.55 0.94
N GLY A 28 8.60 -8.65 0.26
CA GLY A 28 8.52 -8.73 -1.18
C GLY A 28 9.86 -8.51 -1.84
N PRO A 29 9.96 -8.79 -3.14
CA PRO A 29 11.23 -8.67 -3.83
C PRO A 29 11.65 -7.21 -3.97
N TYR A 30 12.96 -6.99 -3.86
CA TYR A 30 13.53 -5.67 -4.09
C TYR A 30 13.44 -5.29 -5.57
N ASP A 31 13.72 -6.24 -6.44
CA ASP A 31 13.67 -6.07 -7.89
C ASP A 31 12.90 -7.23 -8.50
N GLY A 32 12.55 -7.08 -9.77
CA GLY A 32 11.91 -8.15 -10.51
C GLY A 32 10.41 -8.02 -10.54
N LEU A 33 9.75 -9.09 -10.95
CA LEU A 33 8.31 -9.08 -11.18
C LEU A 33 7.55 -9.44 -9.92
N ILE A 34 6.47 -8.72 -9.67
CA ILE A 34 5.48 -9.13 -8.67
C ILE A 34 4.14 -9.28 -9.38
N ASP A 35 3.30 -10.13 -8.81
CA ASP A 35 1.98 -10.41 -9.36
C ASP A 35 0.94 -9.72 -8.50
N LEU A 36 0.43 -8.59 -8.98
CA LEU A 36 -0.53 -7.81 -8.22
C LEU A 36 -1.85 -8.56 -8.06
N PRO A 37 -2.58 -8.34 -6.96
CA PRO A 37 -3.90 -8.91 -6.81
C PRO A 37 -4.81 -8.51 -7.97
N HIS A 38 -5.75 -9.38 -8.28
CA HIS A 38 -6.60 -9.20 -9.43
C HIS A 38 -7.33 -7.85 -9.41
N TYR A 39 -7.79 -7.44 -8.25
CA TYR A 39 -8.61 -6.23 -8.15
C TYR A 39 -7.82 -4.94 -8.36
N VAL A 40 -6.48 -4.98 -8.27
CA VAL A 40 -5.69 -3.78 -8.55
C VAL A 40 -5.11 -3.79 -9.96
N ARG A 41 -5.23 -4.92 -10.65
CA ARG A 41 -4.66 -5.02 -12.00
C ARG A 41 -5.52 -4.36 -13.08
N TRP A 42 -6.67 -3.84 -12.70
CA TRP A 42 -7.51 -3.15 -13.67
C TRP A 42 -6.78 -1.99 -14.33
N GLN A 43 -5.71 -1.49 -13.72
CA GLN A 43 -4.96 -0.39 -14.27
C GLN A 43 -3.98 -0.83 -15.35
N THR A 44 -3.75 -2.13 -15.49
CA THR A 44 -2.85 -2.66 -16.48
C THR A 44 -3.26 -4.09 -16.79
N ASP A 45 -3.02 -4.51 -18.03
CA ASP A 45 -3.30 -5.88 -18.45
C ASP A 45 -2.17 -6.84 -18.14
N ARG A 46 -1.11 -6.34 -17.55
CA ARG A 46 0.08 -7.15 -17.29
C ARG A 46 -0.18 -8.12 -16.16
N LEU A 47 0.34 -9.34 -16.34
CA LEU A 47 0.28 -10.34 -15.29
C LEU A 47 1.25 -10.02 -14.17
N GLY A 48 2.39 -9.41 -14.53
CA GLY A 48 3.39 -9.05 -13.54
C GLY A 48 3.84 -7.63 -13.72
N VAL A 49 4.31 -7.04 -12.65
CA VAL A 49 4.80 -5.67 -12.64
C VAL A 49 6.26 -5.69 -12.20
N ASP A 50 7.13 -5.06 -12.99
CA ASP A 50 8.56 -5.02 -12.70
C ASP A 50 8.85 -3.89 -11.72
N VAL A 51 9.08 -4.25 -10.46
CA VAL A 51 9.30 -3.24 -9.42
C VAL A 51 10.70 -2.64 -9.44
N SER A 52 11.58 -3.15 -10.29
CA SER A 52 12.87 -2.47 -10.50
C SER A 52 12.69 -1.21 -11.32
N ASN A 53 11.60 -1.10 -12.07
CA ASN A 53 11.25 0.12 -12.79
C ASN A 53 10.52 1.08 -11.86
N LEU A 54 11.01 2.30 -11.76
CA LEU A 54 10.45 3.26 -10.82
C LEU A 54 8.98 3.55 -11.07
N GLY A 55 8.59 3.73 -12.32
CA GLY A 55 7.20 4.03 -12.66
C GLY A 55 6.26 2.90 -12.29
N TRP A 56 6.64 1.67 -12.64
CA TRP A 56 5.81 0.51 -12.30
C TRP A 56 5.77 0.27 -10.80
N ARG A 57 6.91 0.44 -10.12
CA ARG A 57 6.96 0.28 -8.67
C ARG A 57 6.06 1.31 -7.98
N ARG A 58 6.13 2.56 -8.44
CA ARG A 58 5.30 3.61 -7.88
C ARG A 58 3.82 3.27 -8.01
N MET A 59 3.42 2.84 -9.20
CA MET A 59 2.03 2.47 -9.45
C MET A 59 1.60 1.30 -8.57
N ALA A 60 2.43 0.25 -8.51
CA ALA A 60 2.10 -0.94 -7.74
C ALA A 60 2.01 -0.65 -6.25
N TYR A 61 2.97 0.10 -5.73
CA TYR A 61 2.99 0.40 -4.30
C TYR A 61 1.83 1.31 -3.91
N GLN A 62 1.50 2.28 -4.74
CA GLN A 62 0.35 3.13 -4.48
C GLN A 62 -0.95 2.32 -4.44
N ALA A 63 -1.09 1.36 -5.35
CA ALA A 63 -2.27 0.51 -5.37
C ALA A 63 -2.34 -0.38 -4.14
N LEU A 64 -1.22 -0.95 -3.74
CA LEU A 64 -1.19 -1.82 -2.56
C LEU A 64 -1.46 -1.05 -1.27
N LEU A 65 -0.97 0.18 -1.19
CA LEU A 65 -1.22 1.01 -0.02
C LEU A 65 -2.69 1.41 0.08
N ALA A 66 -3.32 1.68 -1.06
CA ALA A 66 -4.70 2.13 -1.07
C ALA A 66 -5.69 0.98 -0.91
N GLU A 67 -5.43 -0.15 -1.55
CA GLU A 67 -6.43 -1.21 -1.66
C GLU A 67 -5.96 -2.57 -1.19
N GLY A 68 -4.68 -2.75 -0.96
CA GLY A 68 -4.15 -4.05 -0.56
C GLY A 68 -4.43 -4.38 0.90
N THR A 69 -4.47 -5.67 1.20
CA THR A 69 -4.53 -6.12 2.58
C THR A 69 -3.12 -6.13 3.17
N ALA A 70 -3.04 -6.20 4.49
CA ALA A 70 -1.74 -6.28 5.15
C ALA A 70 -0.96 -7.50 4.66
N ASP A 71 -1.62 -8.62 4.41
CA ASP A 71 -0.96 -9.82 3.92
C ASP A 71 -0.37 -9.59 2.53
N GLU A 72 -1.14 -8.95 1.64
CA GLU A 72 -0.64 -8.65 0.31
C GLU A 72 0.52 -7.68 0.35
N GLN A 73 0.44 -6.69 1.23
CA GLN A 73 1.52 -5.74 1.40
C GLN A 73 2.79 -6.43 1.88
N ARG A 74 2.66 -7.35 2.84
CA ARG A 74 3.82 -8.09 3.35
C ARG A 74 4.47 -8.93 2.26
N ARG A 75 3.67 -9.56 1.43
CA ARG A 75 4.21 -10.46 0.39
C ARG A 75 4.80 -9.73 -0.80
N LEU A 76 4.25 -8.58 -1.13
CA LEU A 76 4.54 -7.95 -2.41
C LEU A 76 5.41 -6.70 -2.31
N MET A 77 5.41 -6.01 -1.18
CA MET A 77 6.25 -4.82 -1.02
C MET A 77 7.54 -5.16 -0.29
N ASN A 78 8.59 -4.46 -0.66
CA ASN A 78 9.89 -4.60 -0.03
C ASN A 78 10.12 -3.40 0.89
N ARG A 79 10.60 -3.67 2.10
CA ARG A 79 10.81 -2.64 3.10
C ARG A 79 11.73 -1.51 2.59
N ASN A 80 12.87 -1.88 2.05
CA ASN A 80 13.84 -0.87 1.60
C ASN A 80 13.33 -0.11 0.38
N ARG A 81 12.67 -0.81 -0.54
CA ARG A 81 12.09 -0.13 -1.70
C ARG A 81 10.97 0.81 -1.28
N LEU A 82 10.19 0.43 -0.28
CA LEU A 82 9.14 1.32 0.20
C LEU A 82 9.72 2.59 0.79
N ILE A 83 10.76 2.45 1.61
CA ILE A 83 11.41 3.62 2.21
C ILE A 83 11.99 4.52 1.12
N GLU A 84 12.67 3.93 0.13
CA GLU A 84 13.25 4.70 -0.97
C GLU A 84 12.19 5.43 -1.79
N THR A 85 11.06 4.78 -2.01
CA THR A 85 10.04 5.30 -2.91
C THR A 85 9.03 6.20 -2.21
N TRP A 86 8.95 6.12 -0.89
CA TRP A 86 7.92 6.81 -0.12
C TRP A 86 7.77 8.29 -0.47
N PRO A 87 8.85 9.07 -0.60
CA PRO A 87 8.71 10.51 -0.85
C PRO A 87 8.01 10.86 -2.15
N ILE A 88 8.06 9.98 -3.14
CA ILE A 88 7.47 10.26 -4.44
C ILE A 88 6.12 9.56 -4.64
N LEU A 89 5.65 8.82 -3.64
CA LEU A 89 4.35 8.17 -3.74
C LEU A 89 3.24 9.17 -3.56
N ASN A 90 2.22 9.04 -4.41
CA ASN A 90 1.03 9.87 -4.34
C ASN A 90 -0.08 9.03 -3.74
N MET A 91 -0.60 9.47 -2.60
CA MET A 91 -1.59 8.68 -1.90
C MET A 91 -2.52 9.57 -1.12
N ASP A 92 -3.65 9.01 -0.71
CA ASP A 92 -4.60 9.70 0.14
C ASP A 92 -3.89 10.12 1.44
N PRO A 93 -4.10 11.36 1.90
CA PRO A 93 -3.47 11.81 3.13
C PRO A 93 -3.72 10.90 4.34
N ARG A 94 -4.85 10.20 4.36
CA ARG A 94 -5.14 9.29 5.46
C ARG A 94 -4.25 8.05 5.42
N VAL A 95 -3.92 7.58 4.23
CA VAL A 95 -2.97 6.47 4.07
C VAL A 95 -1.60 6.91 4.56
N ARG A 96 -1.17 8.08 4.12
CA ARG A 96 0.13 8.61 4.51
C ARG A 96 0.21 8.78 6.03
N ALA A 97 -0.83 9.33 6.63
CA ALA A 97 -0.84 9.54 8.08
C ALA A 97 -0.80 8.22 8.83
N LEU A 98 -1.55 7.23 8.36
CA LEU A 98 -1.55 5.91 8.99
C LEU A 98 -0.15 5.28 8.98
N TRP A 99 0.48 5.28 7.81
CA TRP A 99 1.77 4.62 7.67
C TRP A 99 2.89 5.40 8.35
N GLU A 100 2.90 6.72 8.22
CA GLU A 100 3.94 7.53 8.88
C GLU A 100 3.78 7.55 10.39
N GLY A 101 2.55 7.46 10.86
CA GLY A 101 2.31 7.37 12.30
C GLY A 101 2.76 6.05 12.88
N ARG A 102 2.55 4.97 12.14
CA ARG A 102 2.96 3.65 12.59
C ARG A 102 4.44 3.37 12.35
N PHE A 103 4.99 3.93 11.27
CA PHE A 103 6.37 3.67 10.86
C PHE A 103 7.13 4.98 10.69
N PRO A 104 7.72 5.49 11.77
CA PRO A 104 8.41 6.79 11.69
C PRO A 104 9.53 6.86 10.66
N LYS A 105 10.10 5.72 10.27
CA LYS A 105 11.15 5.70 9.25
C LYS A 105 10.68 6.21 7.90
N LEU A 106 9.37 6.19 7.66
CA LEU A 106 8.84 6.69 6.40
C LEU A 106 8.75 8.20 6.36
N ARG A 107 8.80 8.86 7.50
CA ARG A 107 8.74 10.30 7.52
C ARG A 107 9.99 10.88 6.88
N VAL A 108 9.76 11.77 5.94
CA VAL A 108 10.87 12.44 5.28
C VAL A 108 11.29 13.60 6.18
N THR A 109 12.53 13.55 6.63
CA THR A 109 13.08 14.63 7.42
C THR A 109 13.94 15.49 6.52
N VAL A 110 13.61 16.73 6.43
CA VAL A 110 14.35 17.62 5.56
C VAL A 110 15.10 18.62 6.39
#